data_2815a3d30bf2704d60d2a9325de833de
#
_entry.id   2815a3d30bf2704d60d2a9325de833de
#
_cell.length_a   1.000
_cell.length_b   1.000
_cell.length_c   1.000
_cell.angle_alpha   90.00
_cell.angle_beta   90.00
_cell.angle_gamma   90.00
#
_symmetry.space_group_name_H-M   'P 1'
#
loop_
_entity.id
_entity.type
_entity.pdbx_description
1 polymer ?
#
loop_
_entity_poly.entity_id
_entity_poly.type
_entity_poly.pdbx_seq_one_letter_code
_entity_poly.pdbx_strand_id
1 'polypeptide(L)'
;MADPLLIARNSTSACFLLPQLVNRHGLITGATGSGKTVSLQTMAEALSKIGVPVFMADVKGDLSGMSQPGQLSDKMAAVLKERGLDTPAFAANPVTLWDVFGEQGHPVRATISDMGPLLLARMLNLNETQAGVLNLVFKIADDNGLLLLDLKDLRAMLQHVGENAKDFTSEYGN
;
A
#
# COMPACT_ATOMS: atom_id res chain seq x y z
N MET A 1 -21.03 -6.68 16.97
CA MET A 1 -19.97 -5.65 16.76
C MET A 1 -18.67 -6.27 17.22
N ALA A 2 -17.55 -5.99 16.55
CA ALA A 2 -16.26 -6.49 17.01
C ALA A 2 -15.86 -5.80 18.34
N ASP A 3 -15.22 -6.56 19.22
CA ASP A 3 -14.75 -6.04 20.50
C ASP A 3 -13.61 -5.02 20.32
N PRO A 4 -13.39 -4.11 21.30
CA PRO A 4 -12.25 -3.21 21.29
C PRO A 4 -10.92 -3.99 21.20
N LEU A 5 -10.03 -3.57 20.27
CA LEU A 5 -8.74 -4.20 20.04
C LEU A 5 -7.69 -3.58 20.96
N LEU A 6 -7.07 -4.38 21.83
CA LEU A 6 -5.97 -3.93 22.68
C LEU A 6 -4.73 -3.68 21.82
N ILE A 7 -4.25 -2.44 21.80
CA ILE A 7 -3.08 -2.01 21.01
C ILE A 7 -1.85 -1.82 21.87
N ALA A 8 -2.02 -1.27 23.06
CA ALA A 8 -0.92 -1.04 24.00
C ALA A 8 -1.44 -1.06 25.44
N ARG A 9 -0.59 -1.45 26.36
CA ARG A 9 -0.89 -1.38 27.79
C ARG A 9 0.38 -1.19 28.63
N ASN A 10 0.19 -0.66 29.81
CA ASN A 10 1.16 -0.72 30.89
C ASN A 10 0.48 -1.26 32.15
N SER A 11 1.15 -1.20 33.31
CA SER A 11 0.61 -1.71 34.57
C SER A 11 -0.68 -1.03 35.07
N THR A 12 -0.99 0.18 34.58
CA THR A 12 -2.09 1.01 35.08
C THR A 12 -3.14 1.36 34.02
N SER A 13 -2.79 1.28 32.74
CA SER A 13 -3.65 1.76 31.64
C SER A 13 -3.59 0.83 30.44
N ALA A 14 -4.67 0.78 29.69
CA ALA A 14 -4.77 0.05 28.42
C ALA A 14 -5.31 0.97 27.32
N CYS A 15 -4.74 0.86 26.14
CA CYS A 15 -5.13 1.60 24.94
C CYS A 15 -5.86 0.63 23.99
N PHE A 16 -7.07 1.00 23.60
CA PHE A 16 -7.89 0.20 22.69
C PHE A 16 -8.19 0.96 21.40
N LEU A 17 -8.15 0.22 20.29
CA LEU A 17 -8.67 0.64 19.02
C LEU A 17 -10.12 0.15 18.89
N LEU A 18 -11.05 1.05 18.59
CA LEU A 18 -12.46 0.71 18.40
C LEU A 18 -12.71 0.42 16.91
N PRO A 19 -12.97 -0.83 16.50
CA PRO A 19 -13.07 -1.21 15.09
C PRO A 19 -14.06 -0.36 14.28
N GLN A 20 -15.17 0.02 14.88
CA GLN A 20 -16.19 0.86 14.25
C GLN A 20 -15.75 2.31 13.99
N LEU A 21 -14.63 2.75 14.56
CA LEU A 21 -14.10 4.11 14.44
C LEU A 21 -12.76 4.20 13.70
N VAL A 22 -12.24 3.08 13.17
CA VAL A 22 -10.91 3.04 12.50
C VAL A 22 -10.93 3.54 11.05
N ASN A 23 -12.03 3.98 10.53
CA ASN A 23 -12.14 4.62 9.21
C ASN A 23 -11.56 6.05 9.21
N ARG A 24 -10.49 6.29 9.92
CA ARG A 24 -9.83 7.59 10.11
C ARG A 24 -8.33 7.45 9.86
N HIS A 25 -7.68 8.59 9.68
CA HIS A 25 -6.23 8.66 9.59
C HIS A 25 -5.61 8.66 10.99
N GLY A 26 -4.44 8.05 11.11
CA GLY A 26 -3.67 8.03 12.35
C GLY A 26 -2.20 8.34 12.08
N LEU A 27 -1.49 8.79 13.11
CA LEU A 27 -0.06 9.03 13.05
C LEU A 27 0.62 8.34 14.23
N ILE A 28 1.59 7.47 13.94
CA ILE A 28 2.49 6.88 14.94
C ILE A 28 3.86 7.52 14.77
N THR A 29 4.25 8.35 15.74
CA THR A 29 5.50 9.08 15.72
C THR A 29 6.38 8.74 16.92
N GLY A 30 7.67 8.95 16.79
CA GLY A 30 8.65 8.69 17.84
C GLY A 30 10.07 8.53 17.29
N ALA A 31 11.07 8.57 18.14
CA ALA A 31 12.46 8.35 17.80
C ALA A 31 12.73 6.90 17.33
N THR A 32 13.89 6.66 16.76
CA THR A 32 14.34 5.30 16.41
C THR A 32 14.37 4.43 17.68
N GLY A 33 13.84 3.20 17.58
CA GLY A 33 13.79 2.27 18.71
C GLY A 33 12.63 2.48 19.70
N SER A 34 11.75 3.48 19.46
CA SER A 34 10.60 3.74 20.36
C SER A 34 9.43 2.75 20.19
N GLY A 35 9.50 1.81 19.24
CA GLY A 35 8.47 0.79 19.03
C GLY A 35 7.40 1.14 17.98
N LYS A 36 7.65 2.13 17.09
CA LYS A 36 6.69 2.49 16.03
C LYS A 36 6.27 1.31 15.18
N THR A 37 7.23 0.55 14.65
CA THR A 37 6.98 -0.66 13.83
C THR A 37 6.22 -1.71 14.64
N VAL A 38 6.56 -1.91 15.91
CA VAL A 38 5.85 -2.85 16.80
C VAL A 38 4.38 -2.43 16.97
N SER A 39 4.11 -1.14 17.11
CA SER A 39 2.73 -0.64 17.21
C SER A 39 1.94 -0.89 15.93
N LEU A 40 2.56 -0.69 14.74
CA LEU A 40 1.94 -1.01 13.45
C LEU A 40 1.66 -2.50 13.30
N GLN A 41 2.62 -3.36 13.66
CA GLN A 41 2.47 -4.82 13.64
C GLN A 41 1.36 -5.27 14.57
N THR A 42 1.28 -4.74 15.79
CA THR A 42 0.22 -5.04 16.75
C THR A 42 -1.17 -4.66 16.22
N MET A 43 -1.28 -3.49 15.58
CA MET A 43 -2.53 -3.06 14.96
C MET A 43 -2.93 -3.96 13.79
N ALA A 44 -1.98 -4.28 12.90
CA ALA A 44 -2.22 -5.14 11.75
C ALA A 44 -2.63 -6.56 12.18
N GLU A 45 -1.95 -7.14 13.17
CA GLU A 45 -2.31 -8.42 13.75
C GLU A 45 -3.71 -8.41 14.38
N ALA A 46 -4.02 -7.39 15.16
CA ALA A 46 -5.32 -7.26 15.81
C ALA A 46 -6.46 -7.11 14.79
N LEU A 47 -6.26 -6.35 13.71
CA LEU A 47 -7.23 -6.20 12.63
C LEU A 47 -7.37 -7.50 11.82
N SER A 48 -6.26 -8.17 11.51
CA SER A 48 -6.25 -9.45 10.82
C SER A 48 -7.05 -10.52 11.58
N LYS A 49 -6.91 -10.58 12.91
CA LYS A 49 -7.64 -11.52 13.79
C LYS A 49 -9.16 -11.37 13.72
N ILE A 50 -9.66 -10.18 13.44
CA ILE A 50 -11.10 -9.93 13.27
C ILE A 50 -11.55 -9.97 11.80
N GLY A 51 -10.67 -10.43 10.88
CA GLY A 51 -10.97 -10.61 9.45
C GLY A 51 -10.89 -9.34 8.62
N VAL A 52 -10.27 -8.27 9.11
CA VAL A 52 -10.06 -7.04 8.36
C VAL A 52 -8.76 -7.15 7.55
N PRO A 53 -8.81 -7.03 6.21
CA PRO A 53 -7.60 -7.04 5.41
C PRO A 53 -6.76 -5.79 5.66
N VAL A 54 -5.44 -5.97 5.77
CA VAL A 54 -4.49 -4.89 6.03
C VAL A 54 -3.46 -4.84 4.91
N PHE A 55 -3.26 -3.66 4.33
CA PHE A 55 -2.18 -3.41 3.37
C PHE A 55 -1.08 -2.59 4.06
N MET A 56 0.17 -3.04 3.93
CA MET A 56 1.33 -2.38 4.51
C MET A 56 2.44 -2.23 3.48
N ALA A 57 3.03 -1.03 3.37
CA ALA A 57 4.23 -0.80 2.59
C ALA A 57 5.47 -1.04 3.45
N ASP A 58 6.28 -2.01 3.07
CA ASP A 58 7.50 -2.40 3.79
C ASP A 58 8.76 -2.01 3.00
N VAL A 59 9.36 -0.88 3.38
CA VAL A 59 10.59 -0.36 2.73
C VAL A 59 11.84 -1.06 3.23
N LYS A 60 11.82 -1.61 4.46
CA LYS A 60 12.99 -2.16 5.16
C LYS A 60 13.01 -3.68 5.22
N GLY A 61 11.91 -4.34 4.92
CA GLY A 61 11.76 -5.80 5.05
C GLY A 61 11.55 -6.27 6.49
N ASP A 62 11.20 -5.37 7.41
CA ASP A 62 11.02 -5.71 8.84
C ASP A 62 9.59 -6.15 9.21
N LEU A 63 8.65 -6.13 8.26
CA LEU A 63 7.26 -6.56 8.45
C LEU A 63 7.01 -8.01 8.04
N SER A 64 7.87 -8.61 7.23
CA SER A 64 7.71 -9.99 6.71
C SER A 64 7.61 -11.04 7.82
N GLY A 65 8.23 -10.77 8.97
CA GLY A 65 8.16 -11.63 10.16
C GLY A 65 6.75 -11.89 10.70
N MET A 66 5.76 -11.08 10.33
CA MET A 66 4.35 -11.30 10.72
C MET A 66 3.75 -12.58 10.13
N SER A 67 4.35 -13.15 9.08
CA SER A 67 3.97 -14.42 8.50
C SER A 67 4.33 -15.64 9.36
N GLN A 68 5.17 -15.45 10.39
CA GLN A 68 5.65 -16.50 11.27
C GLN A 68 5.21 -16.26 12.72
N PRO A 69 5.04 -17.33 13.52
CA PRO A 69 4.78 -17.15 14.95
C PRO A 69 5.99 -16.50 15.61
N GLY A 70 5.74 -15.51 16.44
CA GLY A 70 6.76 -14.86 17.26
C GLY A 70 7.36 -15.81 18.30
N GLN A 71 8.47 -15.40 18.90
CA GLN A 71 9.11 -16.12 20.00
C GLN A 71 9.36 -15.16 21.17
N LEU A 72 9.22 -15.69 22.38
CA LEU A 72 9.53 -14.94 23.59
C LEU A 72 11.05 -14.84 23.75
N SER A 73 11.60 -13.64 23.56
CA SER A 73 13.01 -13.37 23.87
C SER A 73 13.18 -13.02 25.34
N ASP A 74 14.40 -13.25 25.90
CA ASP A 74 14.73 -12.91 27.29
C ASP A 74 14.48 -11.43 27.60
N LYS A 75 14.78 -10.54 26.64
CA LYS A 75 14.51 -9.11 26.75
C LYS A 75 13.02 -8.82 26.86
N MET A 76 12.20 -9.49 26.04
CA MET A 76 10.74 -9.34 26.08
C MET A 76 10.17 -9.89 27.38
N ALA A 77 10.65 -11.06 27.81
CA ALA A 77 10.24 -11.66 29.10
C ALA A 77 10.52 -10.73 30.29
N ALA A 78 11.69 -10.10 30.32
CA ALA A 78 12.06 -9.12 31.35
C ALA A 78 11.10 -7.91 31.36
N VAL A 79 10.81 -7.35 30.20
CA VAL A 79 9.88 -6.20 30.06
C VAL A 79 8.46 -6.56 30.47
N LEU A 80 7.97 -7.75 30.05
CA LEU A 80 6.63 -8.22 30.44
C LEU A 80 6.53 -8.38 31.96
N LYS A 81 7.55 -9.00 32.57
CA LYS A 81 7.62 -9.17 34.04
C LYS A 81 7.65 -7.85 34.76
N GLU A 82 8.50 -6.90 34.33
CA GLU A 82 8.62 -5.55 34.92
C GLU A 82 7.28 -4.82 34.89
N ARG A 83 6.52 -4.98 33.78
CA ARG A 83 5.23 -4.30 33.59
C ARG A 83 4.02 -5.06 34.09
N GLY A 84 4.21 -6.24 34.67
CA GLY A 84 3.12 -7.10 35.15
C GLY A 84 2.19 -7.56 34.03
N LEU A 85 2.73 -7.85 32.85
CA LEU A 85 1.99 -8.26 31.68
C LEU A 85 2.16 -9.78 31.42
N ASP A 86 1.07 -10.41 30.96
CA ASP A 86 1.11 -11.78 30.53
C ASP A 86 1.88 -11.95 29.23
N THR A 87 2.45 -13.13 29.01
CA THR A 87 3.06 -13.48 27.73
C THR A 87 2.01 -13.49 26.63
N PRO A 88 2.21 -12.76 25.52
CA PRO A 88 1.27 -12.77 24.41
C PRO A 88 1.21 -14.16 23.74
N ALA A 89 0.04 -14.52 23.22
CA ALA A 89 -0.10 -15.70 22.38
C ALA A 89 0.50 -15.39 21.00
N PHE A 90 1.63 -16.02 20.69
CA PHE A 90 2.28 -15.88 19.38
C PHE A 90 1.57 -16.75 18.34
N ALA A 91 1.20 -16.15 17.20
CA ALA A 91 0.59 -16.83 16.09
C ALA A 91 1.12 -16.25 14.76
N ALA A 92 1.13 -17.06 13.72
CA ALA A 92 1.36 -16.58 12.35
C ALA A 92 0.11 -15.87 11.84
N ASN A 93 0.30 -14.82 11.06
CA ASN A 93 -0.78 -14.16 10.32
C ASN A 93 -0.79 -14.65 8.87
N PRO A 94 -1.96 -14.73 8.21
CA PRO A 94 -2.04 -14.97 6.78
C PRO A 94 -1.51 -13.74 6.04
N VAL A 95 -0.32 -13.84 5.46
CA VAL A 95 0.38 -12.74 4.79
C VAL A 95 0.65 -13.10 3.34
N THR A 96 0.33 -12.18 2.43
CA THR A 96 0.79 -12.22 1.03
C THR A 96 1.85 -11.15 0.83
N LEU A 97 3.04 -11.56 0.42
CA LEU A 97 4.16 -10.67 0.15
C LEU A 97 4.17 -10.31 -1.33
N TRP A 98 4.02 -9.03 -1.63
CA TRP A 98 4.14 -8.48 -2.97
C TRP A 98 5.53 -7.90 -3.17
N ASP A 99 6.16 -8.24 -4.28
CA ASP A 99 7.53 -7.80 -4.59
C ASP A 99 7.58 -7.16 -5.97
N VAL A 100 8.02 -5.90 -6.02
CA VAL A 100 8.14 -5.15 -7.27
C VAL A 100 9.15 -5.80 -8.23
N PHE A 101 10.22 -6.39 -7.69
CA PHE A 101 11.23 -7.08 -8.49
C PHE A 101 10.88 -8.54 -8.77
N GLY A 102 10.02 -9.15 -7.95
CA GLY A 102 9.60 -10.55 -8.09
C GLY A 102 10.69 -11.55 -7.72
N GLU A 103 11.60 -11.18 -6.82
CA GLU A 103 12.72 -12.01 -6.37
C GLU A 103 12.35 -12.84 -5.13
N GLN A 104 11.60 -12.28 -4.19
CA GLN A 104 11.31 -12.89 -2.90
C GLN A 104 9.80 -12.97 -2.58
N GLY A 105 8.96 -12.44 -3.44
CA GLY A 105 7.51 -12.40 -3.27
C GLY A 105 6.76 -12.53 -4.59
N HIS A 106 5.45 -12.33 -4.52
CA HIS A 106 4.62 -12.31 -5.72
C HIS A 106 4.92 -11.06 -6.55
N PRO A 107 5.27 -11.19 -7.83
CA PRO A 107 5.63 -10.05 -8.65
C PRO A 107 4.43 -9.11 -8.83
N VAL A 108 4.65 -7.84 -8.58
CA VAL A 108 3.68 -6.79 -8.90
C VAL A 108 3.92 -6.30 -10.32
N ARG A 109 2.86 -6.28 -11.12
CA ARG A 109 2.87 -5.74 -12.48
C ARG A 109 1.64 -4.85 -12.64
N ALA A 110 1.75 -3.84 -13.48
CA ALA A 110 0.65 -2.98 -13.86
C ALA A 110 0.73 -2.72 -15.36
N THR A 111 -0.42 -2.66 -16.02
CA THR A 111 -0.50 -2.19 -17.39
C THR A 111 -0.43 -0.67 -17.43
N ILE A 112 -0.15 -0.11 -18.60
CA ILE A 112 -0.22 1.33 -18.82
C ILE A 112 -1.65 1.84 -18.56
N SER A 113 -2.66 1.10 -19.01
CA SER A 113 -4.07 1.42 -18.74
C SER A 113 -4.39 1.47 -17.23
N ASP A 114 -3.88 0.51 -16.43
CA ASP A 114 -4.10 0.49 -14.98
C ASP A 114 -3.46 1.69 -14.27
N MET A 115 -2.28 2.12 -14.73
CA MET A 115 -1.59 3.27 -14.15
C MET A 115 -2.29 4.60 -14.46
N GLY A 116 -2.82 4.71 -15.66
CA GLY A 116 -3.48 5.90 -16.13
C GLY A 116 -2.55 7.11 -16.37
N PRO A 117 -3.07 8.15 -17.04
CA PRO A 117 -2.24 9.28 -17.48
C PRO A 117 -1.71 10.12 -16.32
N LEU A 118 -2.46 10.24 -15.22
CA LEU A 118 -2.08 11.09 -14.09
C LEU A 118 -0.83 10.58 -13.36
N LEU A 119 -0.78 9.26 -13.09
CA LEU A 119 0.38 8.65 -12.43
C LEU A 119 1.60 8.64 -13.36
N LEU A 120 1.39 8.30 -14.64
CA LEU A 120 2.46 8.31 -15.63
C LEU A 120 3.04 9.71 -15.84
N ALA A 121 2.21 10.75 -15.92
CA ALA A 121 2.68 12.12 -16.04
C ALA A 121 3.60 12.52 -14.87
N ARG A 122 3.25 12.13 -13.65
CA ARG A 122 4.09 12.35 -12.46
C ARG A 122 5.40 11.55 -12.50
N MET A 123 5.33 10.27 -12.85
CA MET A 123 6.51 9.40 -12.92
C MET A 123 7.51 9.87 -13.98
N LEU A 124 7.02 10.37 -15.09
CA LEU A 124 7.83 10.87 -16.21
C LEU A 124 8.21 12.35 -16.07
N ASN A 125 7.78 13.03 -15.00
CA ASN A 125 7.97 14.47 -14.77
C ASN A 125 7.55 15.33 -15.97
N LEU A 126 6.37 15.04 -16.54
CA LEU A 126 5.85 15.76 -17.69
C LEU A 126 5.40 17.17 -17.29
N ASN A 127 5.60 18.13 -18.19
CA ASN A 127 5.00 19.46 -18.05
C ASN A 127 3.49 19.42 -18.39
N GLU A 128 2.77 20.54 -18.16
CA GLU A 128 1.32 20.63 -18.35
C GLU A 128 0.87 20.28 -19.77
N THR A 129 1.59 20.77 -20.78
CA THR A 129 1.28 20.46 -22.20
C THR A 129 1.45 18.98 -22.50
N GLN A 130 2.56 18.39 -22.05
CA GLN A 130 2.83 16.96 -22.24
C GLN A 130 1.80 16.09 -21.49
N ALA A 131 1.44 16.47 -20.26
CA ALA A 131 0.41 15.80 -19.49
C ALA A 131 -0.97 15.92 -20.16
N GLY A 132 -1.28 17.07 -20.77
CA GLY A 132 -2.49 17.28 -21.57
C GLY A 132 -2.56 16.34 -22.77
N VAL A 133 -1.48 16.24 -23.54
CA VAL A 133 -1.38 15.29 -24.67
C VAL A 133 -1.54 13.85 -24.19
N LEU A 134 -0.88 13.49 -23.09
CA LEU A 134 -1.01 12.14 -22.52
C LEU A 134 -2.45 11.82 -22.12
N ASN A 135 -3.14 12.75 -21.45
CA ASN A 135 -4.56 12.61 -21.11
C ASN A 135 -5.44 12.40 -22.35
N LEU A 136 -5.20 13.17 -23.41
CA LEU A 136 -5.92 13.04 -24.67
C LEU A 136 -5.71 11.65 -25.30
N VAL A 137 -4.47 11.16 -25.33
CA VAL A 137 -4.14 9.83 -25.87
C VAL A 137 -4.85 8.71 -25.12
N PHE A 138 -4.89 8.80 -23.80
CA PHE A 138 -5.64 7.82 -22.98
C PHE A 138 -7.14 7.91 -23.26
N LYS A 139 -7.70 9.11 -23.36
CA LYS A 139 -9.11 9.30 -23.69
C LYS A 139 -9.47 8.69 -25.04
N ILE A 140 -8.65 8.93 -26.07
CA ILE A 140 -8.85 8.35 -27.41
C ILE A 140 -8.77 6.83 -27.36
N ALA A 141 -7.80 6.27 -26.61
CA ALA A 141 -7.68 4.83 -26.44
C ALA A 141 -8.93 4.23 -25.77
N ASP A 142 -9.41 4.84 -24.70
CA ASP A 142 -10.60 4.39 -23.95
C ASP A 142 -11.87 4.49 -24.80
N ASP A 143 -12.08 5.60 -25.50
CA ASP A 143 -13.25 5.82 -26.36
C ASP A 143 -13.28 4.81 -27.54
N ASN A 144 -12.13 4.31 -27.98
CA ASN A 144 -12.01 3.29 -29.03
C ASN A 144 -11.83 1.85 -28.48
N GLY A 145 -11.93 1.64 -27.18
CA GLY A 145 -11.78 0.32 -26.56
C GLY A 145 -10.40 -0.31 -26.71
N LEU A 146 -9.36 0.51 -26.85
CA LEU A 146 -7.97 0.08 -27.01
C LEU A 146 -7.28 -0.01 -25.64
N LEU A 147 -6.77 -1.18 -25.30
CA LEU A 147 -6.00 -1.38 -24.08
C LEU A 147 -4.52 -1.04 -24.31
N LEU A 148 -3.98 -0.19 -23.46
CA LEU A 148 -2.56 0.12 -23.43
C LEU A 148 -1.89 -0.84 -22.41
N LEU A 149 -1.35 -1.94 -22.89
CA LEU A 149 -0.79 -2.98 -22.03
C LEU A 149 0.63 -2.62 -21.58
N ASP A 150 1.45 -2.11 -22.50
CA ASP A 150 2.84 -1.74 -22.22
C ASP A 150 3.24 -0.39 -22.83
N LEU A 151 4.51 -0.01 -22.65
CA LEU A 151 5.05 1.24 -23.18
C LEU A 151 5.11 1.26 -24.72
N LYS A 152 5.11 0.10 -25.37
CA LYS A 152 5.10 0.04 -26.85
C LYS A 152 3.73 0.43 -27.38
N ASP A 153 2.67 -0.02 -26.74
CA ASP A 153 1.30 0.36 -27.08
C ASP A 153 1.09 1.86 -26.89
N LEU A 154 1.53 2.40 -25.74
CA LEU A 154 1.46 3.84 -25.50
C LEU A 154 2.24 4.65 -26.55
N ARG A 155 3.43 4.18 -26.93
CA ARG A 155 4.24 4.84 -27.96
C ARG A 155 3.57 4.80 -29.33
N ALA A 156 2.99 3.67 -29.71
CA ALA A 156 2.25 3.51 -30.95
C ALA A 156 1.02 4.44 -30.99
N MET A 157 0.29 4.50 -29.86
CA MET A 157 -0.86 5.40 -29.73
C MET A 157 -0.47 6.89 -29.84
N LEU A 158 0.61 7.29 -29.15
CA LEU A 158 1.15 8.66 -29.25
C LEU A 158 1.51 9.02 -30.69
N GLN A 159 2.16 8.09 -31.40
CA GLN A 159 2.53 8.29 -32.80
C GLN A 159 1.28 8.41 -33.68
N HIS A 160 0.32 7.50 -33.52
CA HIS A 160 -0.94 7.50 -34.28
C HIS A 160 -1.73 8.81 -34.08
N VAL A 161 -1.87 9.27 -32.84
CA VAL A 161 -2.55 10.54 -32.54
C VAL A 161 -1.78 11.72 -33.14
N GLY A 162 -0.45 11.72 -33.11
CA GLY A 162 0.38 12.75 -33.72
C GLY A 162 0.25 12.82 -35.26
N GLU A 163 0.23 11.65 -35.91
CA GLU A 163 0.08 11.58 -37.40
C GLU A 163 -1.32 11.99 -37.86
N ASN A 164 -2.35 11.79 -37.02
CA ASN A 164 -3.75 12.11 -37.33
C ASN A 164 -4.27 13.31 -36.51
N ALA A 165 -3.40 14.21 -36.09
CA ALA A 165 -3.72 15.29 -35.15
C ALA A 165 -4.89 16.20 -35.66
N LYS A 166 -5.04 16.39 -36.97
CA LYS A 166 -6.12 17.23 -37.55
C LYS A 166 -7.50 16.62 -37.31
N ASP A 167 -7.61 15.30 -37.43
CA ASP A 167 -8.87 14.58 -37.26
C ASP A 167 -9.26 14.58 -35.78
N PHE A 168 -8.32 14.28 -34.90
CA PHE A 168 -8.53 14.30 -33.45
C PHE A 168 -8.79 15.72 -32.90
N THR A 169 -8.18 16.77 -33.47
CA THR A 169 -8.50 18.16 -33.11
C THR A 169 -9.95 18.51 -33.43
N SER A 170 -10.50 17.99 -34.51
CA SER A 170 -11.90 18.20 -34.87
C SER A 170 -12.88 17.50 -33.94
N GLU A 171 -12.48 16.34 -33.40
CA GLU A 171 -13.34 15.51 -32.54
C GLU A 171 -13.21 15.85 -31.04
N TYR A 172 -11.99 16.11 -30.56
CA TYR A 172 -11.70 16.29 -29.13
C TYR A 172 -11.34 17.74 -28.74
N GLY A 173 -11.23 18.64 -29.71
CA GLY A 173 -10.84 20.03 -29.50
C GLY A 173 -9.31 20.25 -29.48
N ASN A 174 -8.93 21.52 -29.28
CA ASN A 174 -7.52 21.93 -29.17
C ASN A 174 -7.00 21.85 -27.74
#